data_281fda61c57e7829bbc4fc4f6cc7bd30
#
_entry.id   281fda61c57e7829bbc4fc4f6cc7bd30
#
_cell.length_a   1.000
_cell.length_b   1.000
_cell.length_c   1.000
_cell.angle_alpha   90.00
_cell.angle_beta   90.00
_cell.angle_gamma   90.00
#
_symmetry.space_group_name_H-M   'P 1'
#
loop_
_entity.id
_entity.type
_entity.pdbx_description
1 polymer ?
#
loop_
_entity_poly.entity_id
_entity_poly.type
_entity_poly.pdbx_seq_one_letter_code
_entity_poly.pdbx_strand_id
1 'polypeptide(L)'
;MTVWDRPETPSRPVPLDRERIVAAAIALADEGGLEAVSVRKVAARLDAGPMRLYRYISSKEELFDLMVDEVQAEILPEEQPGDWREALGVLAQRTRQAALRHAWLADLLGGRPAMGPNGLAVAEATLSAFDGLADVDTVMRAVETVSAYFIGAIRRETAHLRAEHATGLSKHDWQRAHGPHMTSMLATGRFPALAKAVYDGTDVDAETSFATGLEWVLDGVATKLARPPA
;
A
#
# COMPACT_ATOMS: atom_id res chain seq x y z
N MET A 1 -12.43 46.17 28.50
CA MET A 1 -12.25 45.82 27.10
C MET A 1 -13.42 44.95 26.69
N THR A 2 -14.35 45.46 25.95
CA THR A 2 -15.60 44.77 25.55
C THR A 2 -15.38 44.00 24.26
N VAL A 3 -16.32 43.14 23.88
CA VAL A 3 -16.26 42.37 22.61
C VAL A 3 -16.23 43.34 21.40
N TRP A 4 -16.77 44.54 21.57
CA TRP A 4 -16.83 45.58 20.51
C TRP A 4 -15.49 46.33 20.30
N ASP A 5 -14.54 46.18 21.25
CA ASP A 5 -13.21 46.81 21.19
C ASP A 5 -12.16 45.87 20.54
N ARG A 6 -12.53 44.62 20.11
CA ARG A 6 -11.63 43.69 19.48
C ARG A 6 -11.56 44.03 17.98
N PRO A 7 -10.35 44.26 17.43
CA PRO A 7 -10.21 44.41 15.99
C PRO A 7 -10.62 43.10 15.32
N GLU A 8 -11.55 43.16 14.38
CA GLU A 8 -11.82 42.04 13.47
C GLU A 8 -10.57 41.80 12.64
N THR A 9 -9.93 40.70 12.82
CA THR A 9 -8.85 40.24 11.94
C THR A 9 -9.52 39.82 10.62
N PRO A 10 -9.29 40.52 9.50
CA PRO A 10 -9.85 40.12 8.22
C PRO A 10 -9.14 38.84 7.77
N SER A 11 -9.66 37.72 8.20
CA SER A 11 -9.24 36.41 7.72
C SER A 11 -9.77 36.27 6.29
N ARG A 12 -8.92 36.53 5.31
CA ARG A 12 -9.19 36.15 3.94
C ARG A 12 -9.21 34.62 3.92
N PRO A 13 -10.35 33.97 3.64
CA PRO A 13 -10.43 32.52 3.67
C PRO A 13 -9.40 31.98 2.68
N VAL A 14 -8.47 31.14 3.18
CA VAL A 14 -7.55 30.42 2.29
C VAL A 14 -8.38 29.65 1.28
N PRO A 15 -8.08 29.72 -0.03
CA PRO A 15 -8.78 28.94 -1.04
C PRO A 15 -8.73 27.47 -0.64
N LEU A 16 -9.89 26.83 -0.56
CA LEU A 16 -10.04 25.41 -0.23
C LEU A 16 -10.53 24.71 -1.49
N ASP A 17 -9.81 23.69 -1.89
CA ASP A 17 -10.12 22.78 -2.99
C ASP A 17 -9.95 21.34 -2.56
N ARG A 18 -10.34 20.39 -3.41
CA ARG A 18 -10.27 18.96 -3.12
C ARG A 18 -8.83 18.49 -3.01
N GLU A 19 -7.94 18.94 -3.86
CA GLU A 19 -6.52 18.57 -3.88
C GLU A 19 -5.84 18.90 -2.55
N ARG A 20 -6.03 20.09 -2.03
CA ARG A 20 -5.49 20.48 -0.71
C ARG A 20 -6.07 19.69 0.45
N ILE A 21 -7.35 19.31 0.36
CA ILE A 21 -8.00 18.47 1.38
C ILE A 21 -7.35 17.09 1.39
N VAL A 22 -7.17 16.49 0.21
CA VAL A 22 -6.56 15.17 0.04
C VAL A 22 -5.10 15.20 0.49
N ALA A 23 -4.31 16.17 0.06
CA ALA A 23 -2.91 16.31 0.47
C ALA A 23 -2.77 16.46 2.00
N ALA A 24 -3.65 17.26 2.65
CA ALA A 24 -3.65 17.39 4.10
C ALA A 24 -4.05 16.08 4.81
N ALA A 25 -4.95 15.31 4.23
CA ALA A 25 -5.37 14.02 4.78
C ALA A 25 -4.27 12.96 4.63
N ILE A 26 -3.59 12.89 3.48
CA ILE A 26 -2.43 12.03 3.24
C ILE A 26 -1.33 12.35 4.27
N ALA A 27 -0.97 13.63 4.43
CA ALA A 27 0.04 14.02 5.40
C ALA A 27 -0.31 13.63 6.85
N LEU A 28 -1.59 13.72 7.25
CA LEU A 28 -2.05 13.23 8.56
C LEU A 28 -1.95 11.72 8.69
N ALA A 29 -2.25 10.99 7.61
CA ALA A 29 -2.15 9.53 7.57
C ALA A 29 -0.69 9.06 7.63
N ASP A 30 0.22 9.77 6.98
CA ASP A 30 1.66 9.48 7.01
C ASP A 30 2.26 9.70 8.40
N GLU A 31 1.78 10.72 9.12
CA GLU A 31 2.22 11.03 10.48
C GLU A 31 1.67 10.05 11.53
N GLY A 32 0.43 9.57 11.39
CA GLY A 32 -0.24 8.85 12.48
C GLY A 32 -1.20 7.75 12.05
N GLY A 33 -1.11 7.27 10.80
CA GLY A 33 -1.98 6.23 10.26
C GLY A 33 -3.40 6.72 9.97
N LEU A 34 -4.25 5.82 9.47
CA LEU A 34 -5.66 6.14 9.14
C LEU A 34 -6.48 6.63 10.34
N GLU A 35 -6.13 6.22 11.56
CA GLU A 35 -6.78 6.67 12.79
C GLU A 35 -6.52 8.16 13.09
N ALA A 36 -5.42 8.70 12.58
CA ALA A 36 -5.13 10.13 12.68
C ALA A 36 -6.03 10.98 11.77
N VAL A 37 -6.61 10.40 10.72
CA VAL A 37 -7.41 11.13 9.73
C VAL A 37 -8.85 11.27 10.21
N SER A 38 -9.31 12.51 10.32
CA SER A 38 -10.72 12.87 10.49
C SER A 38 -10.99 14.20 9.83
N VAL A 39 -12.22 14.42 9.35
CA VAL A 39 -12.63 15.69 8.73
C VAL A 39 -12.28 16.89 9.60
N ARG A 40 -12.43 16.74 10.92
CA ARG A 40 -12.10 17.79 11.89
C ARG A 40 -10.59 18.10 11.93
N LYS A 41 -9.73 17.07 11.94
CA LYS A 41 -8.27 17.25 11.95
C LYS A 41 -7.75 17.80 10.61
N VAL A 42 -8.30 17.33 9.49
CA VAL A 42 -7.97 17.87 8.16
C VAL A 42 -8.37 19.33 8.06
N ALA A 43 -9.56 19.70 8.54
CA ALA A 43 -10.01 21.07 8.57
C ALA A 43 -9.09 21.96 9.44
N ALA A 44 -8.70 21.49 10.63
CA ALA A 44 -7.78 22.19 11.50
C ALA A 44 -6.40 22.41 10.84
N ARG A 45 -5.87 21.41 10.14
CA ARG A 45 -4.60 21.53 9.41
C ARG A 45 -4.64 22.56 8.27
N LEU A 46 -5.83 22.79 7.71
CA LEU A 46 -6.07 23.74 6.62
C LEU A 46 -6.57 25.13 7.10
N ASP A 47 -6.58 25.35 8.40
CA ASP A 47 -7.17 26.56 9.01
C ASP A 47 -8.58 26.84 8.49
N ALA A 48 -9.40 25.79 8.42
CA ALA A 48 -10.76 25.82 7.90
C ALA A 48 -11.76 25.24 8.90
N GLY A 49 -13.02 25.72 8.82
CA GLY A 49 -14.09 25.08 9.56
C GLY A 49 -14.49 23.73 8.94
N PRO A 50 -14.77 22.68 9.77
CA PRO A 50 -15.13 21.36 9.25
C PRO A 50 -16.31 21.35 8.26
N MET A 51 -17.29 22.23 8.46
CA MET A 51 -18.45 22.39 7.57
C MET A 51 -18.07 22.83 6.15
N ARG A 52 -16.91 23.47 5.98
CA ARG A 52 -16.43 23.84 4.64
C ARG A 52 -15.94 22.62 3.86
N LEU A 53 -15.37 21.63 4.53
CA LEU A 53 -14.87 20.40 3.90
C LEU A 53 -16.02 19.55 3.36
N TYR A 54 -17.18 19.52 4.06
CA TYR A 54 -18.37 18.79 3.61
C TYR A 54 -18.98 19.30 2.30
N ARG A 55 -18.50 20.42 1.75
CA ARG A 55 -18.83 20.87 0.41
C ARG A 55 -18.03 20.13 -0.68
N TYR A 56 -16.94 19.44 -0.31
CA TYR A 56 -15.99 18.76 -1.20
C TYR A 56 -15.96 17.25 -1.01
N ILE A 57 -16.27 16.79 0.20
CA ILE A 57 -16.29 15.38 0.59
C ILE A 57 -17.54 15.09 1.41
N SER A 58 -18.20 13.96 1.17
CA SER A 58 -19.45 13.62 1.84
C SER A 58 -19.24 12.74 3.08
N SER A 59 -18.15 11.96 3.11
CA SER A 59 -17.84 11.05 4.21
C SER A 59 -16.34 10.87 4.40
N LYS A 60 -15.94 10.16 5.46
CA LYS A 60 -14.55 9.75 5.71
C LYS A 60 -14.10 8.70 4.70
N GLU A 61 -14.99 7.82 4.31
CA GLU A 61 -14.75 6.78 3.31
C GLU A 61 -14.44 7.40 1.94
N GLU A 62 -15.24 8.39 1.51
CA GLU A 62 -14.96 9.14 0.28
C GLU A 62 -13.60 9.85 0.33
N LEU A 63 -13.22 10.38 1.51
CA LEU A 63 -11.89 10.96 1.68
C LEU A 63 -10.79 9.91 1.50
N PHE A 64 -10.98 8.70 2.03
CA PHE A 64 -10.03 7.60 1.84
C PHE A 64 -9.94 7.15 0.40
N ASP A 65 -11.07 7.08 -0.32
CA ASP A 65 -11.08 6.77 -1.75
C ASP A 65 -10.26 7.80 -2.55
N LEU A 66 -10.43 9.09 -2.23
CA LEU A 66 -9.66 10.17 -2.85
C LEU A 66 -8.16 10.10 -2.52
N MET A 67 -7.80 9.78 -1.27
CA MET A 67 -6.39 9.59 -0.86
C MET A 67 -5.75 8.42 -1.61
N VAL A 68 -6.46 7.31 -1.74
CA VAL A 68 -5.99 6.14 -2.50
C VAL A 68 -5.79 6.50 -3.96
N ASP A 69 -6.77 7.17 -4.58
CA ASP A 69 -6.66 7.57 -5.99
C ASP A 69 -5.49 8.53 -6.25
N GLU A 70 -5.23 9.47 -5.34
CA GLU A 70 -4.07 10.36 -5.44
C GLU A 70 -2.75 9.57 -5.44
N VAL A 71 -2.62 8.58 -4.55
CA VAL A 71 -1.42 7.73 -4.49
C VAL A 71 -1.34 6.78 -5.69
N GLN A 72 -2.45 6.41 -6.33
CA GLN A 72 -2.44 5.65 -7.57
C GLN A 72 -1.72 6.39 -8.72
N ALA A 73 -1.71 7.71 -8.71
CA ALA A 73 -0.93 8.49 -9.68
C ALA A 73 0.59 8.22 -9.59
N GLU A 74 1.08 7.91 -8.39
CA GLU A 74 2.50 7.54 -8.19
C GLU A 74 2.82 6.12 -8.69
N ILE A 75 1.80 5.26 -8.77
CA ILE A 75 1.93 3.87 -9.21
C ILE A 75 1.89 3.79 -10.74
N LEU A 76 1.15 4.68 -11.39
CA LEU A 76 1.04 4.71 -12.84
C LEU A 76 2.42 4.87 -13.49
N PRO A 77 2.85 3.97 -14.39
CA PRO A 77 4.12 4.09 -15.08
C PRO A 77 4.09 5.29 -16.05
N GLU A 78 5.22 5.99 -16.19
CA GLU A 78 5.37 7.09 -17.15
C GLU A 78 5.35 6.60 -18.59
N GLU A 79 5.89 5.41 -18.83
CA GLU A 79 5.91 4.74 -20.13
C GLU A 79 5.13 3.43 -20.04
N GLN A 80 4.47 3.06 -21.14
CA GLN A 80 3.76 1.78 -21.21
C GLN A 80 4.78 0.63 -21.16
N PRO A 81 4.61 -0.36 -20.28
CA PRO A 81 5.47 -1.53 -20.21
C PRO A 81 5.44 -2.31 -21.54
N GLY A 82 6.56 -2.94 -21.87
CA GLY A 82 6.71 -3.66 -23.14
C GLY A 82 5.87 -4.93 -23.24
N ASP A 83 5.61 -5.58 -22.11
CA ASP A 83 4.78 -6.80 -22.04
C ASP A 83 4.08 -6.94 -20.68
N TRP A 84 3.21 -7.92 -20.58
CA TRP A 84 2.42 -8.20 -19.37
C TRP A 84 3.29 -8.49 -18.14
N ARG A 85 4.43 -9.17 -18.31
CA ARG A 85 5.33 -9.54 -17.19
C ARG A 85 5.97 -8.30 -16.61
N GLU A 86 6.46 -7.43 -17.50
CA GLU A 86 7.02 -6.13 -17.12
C GLU A 86 5.94 -5.25 -16.48
N ALA A 87 4.72 -5.21 -17.05
CA ALA A 87 3.60 -4.43 -16.52
C ALA A 87 3.26 -4.83 -15.09
N LEU A 88 3.09 -6.12 -14.80
CA LEU A 88 2.81 -6.61 -13.46
C LEU A 88 4.00 -6.44 -12.52
N GLY A 89 5.23 -6.58 -13.00
CA GLY A 89 6.44 -6.32 -12.23
C GLY A 89 6.54 -4.87 -11.79
N VAL A 90 6.33 -3.94 -12.73
CA VAL A 90 6.33 -2.49 -12.45
C VAL A 90 5.19 -2.12 -11.51
N LEU A 91 3.97 -2.62 -11.73
CA LEU A 91 2.83 -2.40 -10.85
C LEU A 91 3.15 -2.83 -9.42
N ALA A 92 3.64 -4.06 -9.23
CA ALA A 92 3.96 -4.61 -7.92
C ALA A 92 5.05 -3.77 -7.20
N GLN A 93 6.12 -3.42 -7.92
CA GLN A 93 7.23 -2.66 -7.37
C GLN A 93 6.83 -1.22 -7.01
N ARG A 94 6.08 -0.53 -7.87
CA ARG A 94 5.60 0.83 -7.59
C ARG A 94 4.59 0.84 -6.46
N THR A 95 3.68 -0.15 -6.40
CA THR A 95 2.74 -0.31 -5.28
C THR A 95 3.50 -0.50 -3.96
N ARG A 96 4.55 -1.34 -3.94
CA ARG A 96 5.40 -1.52 -2.76
C ARG A 96 6.08 -0.21 -2.35
N GLN A 97 6.66 0.52 -3.30
CA GLN A 97 7.30 1.81 -3.02
C GLN A 97 6.31 2.84 -2.47
N ALA A 98 5.12 2.93 -3.05
CA ALA A 98 4.06 3.79 -2.54
C ALA A 98 3.64 3.40 -1.12
N ALA A 99 3.47 2.11 -0.82
CA ALA A 99 3.11 1.63 0.51
C ALA A 99 4.23 1.80 1.55
N LEU A 100 5.49 1.83 1.14
CA LEU A 100 6.61 2.15 2.04
C LEU A 100 6.69 3.66 2.37
N ARG A 101 6.27 4.54 1.44
CA ARG A 101 6.13 5.97 1.71
C ARG A 101 4.85 6.27 2.51
N HIS A 102 3.77 5.60 2.17
CA HIS A 102 2.43 5.78 2.71
C HIS A 102 1.99 4.51 3.41
N ALA A 103 2.53 4.25 4.62
CA ALA A 103 2.32 2.97 5.32
C ALA A 103 0.84 2.63 5.55
N TRP A 104 -0.05 3.62 5.62
CA TRP A 104 -1.49 3.46 5.71
C TRP A 104 -2.11 2.83 4.45
N LEU A 105 -1.47 2.97 3.29
CA LEU A 105 -1.97 2.38 2.03
C LEU A 105 -2.10 0.86 2.15
N ALA A 106 -1.17 0.19 2.82
CA ALA A 106 -1.20 -1.26 3.02
C ALA A 106 -2.49 -1.76 3.68
N ASP A 107 -3.15 -0.93 4.50
CA ASP A 107 -4.41 -1.29 5.17
C ASP A 107 -5.61 -1.25 4.21
N LEU A 108 -5.52 -0.45 3.14
CA LEU A 108 -6.57 -0.26 2.14
C LEU A 108 -6.37 -1.13 0.89
N LEU A 109 -5.14 -1.66 0.64
CA LEU A 109 -4.89 -2.57 -0.48
C LEU A 109 -5.73 -3.85 -0.39
N GLY A 110 -6.21 -4.33 -1.54
CA GLY A 110 -7.02 -5.55 -1.64
C GLY A 110 -8.46 -5.39 -1.13
N GLY A 111 -8.89 -4.16 -0.84
CA GLY A 111 -10.27 -3.80 -0.57
C GLY A 111 -11.10 -3.64 -1.85
N ARG A 112 -12.04 -2.68 -1.84
CA ARG A 112 -12.79 -2.33 -3.06
C ARG A 112 -11.84 -1.70 -4.08
N PRO A 113 -12.03 -1.96 -5.38
CA PRO A 113 -11.24 -1.31 -6.43
C PRO A 113 -11.32 0.22 -6.33
N ALA A 114 -10.18 0.88 -6.53
CA ALA A 114 -10.16 2.33 -6.68
C ALA A 114 -10.90 2.73 -7.97
N MET A 115 -11.98 3.49 -7.82
CA MET A 115 -12.85 3.90 -8.94
C MET A 115 -12.53 5.32 -9.42
N GLY A 116 -11.49 5.94 -8.90
CA GLY A 116 -11.03 7.26 -9.33
C GLY A 116 -10.25 7.20 -10.66
N PRO A 117 -9.97 8.36 -11.27
CA PRO A 117 -9.33 8.42 -12.58
C PRO A 117 -7.94 7.76 -12.61
N ASN A 118 -7.15 7.91 -11.55
CA ASN A 118 -5.81 7.31 -11.48
C ASN A 118 -5.88 5.80 -11.26
N GLY A 119 -6.78 5.32 -10.40
CA GLY A 119 -7.02 3.90 -10.20
C GLY A 119 -7.49 3.19 -11.48
N LEU A 120 -8.40 3.81 -12.23
CA LEU A 120 -8.84 3.30 -13.52
C LEU A 120 -7.73 3.32 -14.56
N ALA A 121 -6.86 4.34 -14.58
CA ALA A 121 -5.71 4.40 -15.47
C ALA A 121 -4.68 3.30 -15.17
N VAL A 122 -4.43 3.00 -13.89
CA VAL A 122 -3.56 1.87 -13.49
C VAL A 122 -4.16 0.53 -13.93
N ALA A 123 -5.47 0.34 -13.77
CA ALA A 123 -6.16 -0.87 -14.22
C ALA A 123 -6.09 -1.03 -15.74
N GLU A 124 -6.34 0.03 -16.50
CA GLU A 124 -6.24 0.03 -17.97
C GLU A 124 -4.82 -0.29 -18.43
N ALA A 125 -3.80 0.38 -17.87
CA ALA A 125 -2.40 0.12 -18.20
C ALA A 125 -2.00 -1.33 -17.91
N THR A 126 -2.54 -1.91 -16.83
CA THR A 126 -2.28 -3.29 -16.45
C THR A 126 -2.94 -4.28 -17.41
N LEU A 127 -4.21 -4.07 -17.75
CA LEU A 127 -4.98 -4.98 -18.58
C LEU A 127 -4.56 -4.92 -20.04
N SER A 128 -4.27 -3.73 -20.57
CA SER A 128 -3.82 -3.55 -21.95
C SER A 128 -2.49 -4.24 -22.26
N ALA A 129 -1.64 -4.48 -21.25
CA ALA A 129 -0.41 -5.24 -21.42
C ALA A 129 -0.65 -6.73 -21.78
N PHE A 130 -1.87 -7.23 -21.61
CA PHE A 130 -2.25 -8.60 -22.00
C PHE A 130 -2.99 -8.67 -23.35
N ASP A 131 -3.10 -7.56 -24.08
CA ASP A 131 -3.90 -7.52 -25.29
C ASP A 131 -3.47 -8.60 -26.28
N GLY A 132 -4.44 -9.38 -26.74
CA GLY A 132 -4.22 -10.49 -27.69
C GLY A 132 -3.51 -11.73 -27.14
N LEU A 133 -3.18 -11.80 -25.83
CA LEU A 133 -2.43 -12.93 -25.25
C LEU A 133 -3.31 -14.07 -24.76
N ALA A 134 -4.48 -13.76 -24.20
CA ALA A 134 -5.38 -14.75 -23.62
C ALA A 134 -6.83 -14.21 -23.58
N ASP A 135 -7.78 -15.07 -23.22
CA ASP A 135 -9.14 -14.63 -22.93
C ASP A 135 -9.20 -13.78 -21.64
N VAL A 136 -10.22 -12.95 -21.54
CA VAL A 136 -10.36 -11.96 -20.46
C VAL A 136 -10.40 -12.63 -19.07
N ASP A 137 -11.00 -13.81 -18.95
CA ASP A 137 -11.09 -14.51 -17.66
C ASP A 137 -9.72 -15.02 -17.21
N THR A 138 -8.89 -15.47 -18.14
CA THR A 138 -7.51 -15.88 -17.87
C THR A 138 -6.65 -14.68 -17.49
N VAL A 139 -6.79 -13.54 -18.19
CA VAL A 139 -6.11 -12.29 -17.84
C VAL A 139 -6.50 -11.81 -16.44
N MET A 140 -7.79 -11.76 -16.14
CA MET A 140 -8.26 -11.33 -14.81
C MET A 140 -7.70 -12.23 -13.70
N ARG A 141 -7.67 -13.55 -13.89
CA ARG A 141 -7.04 -14.47 -12.92
C ARG A 141 -5.54 -14.26 -12.76
N ALA A 142 -4.84 -13.96 -13.83
CA ALA A 142 -3.41 -13.65 -13.79
C ALA A 142 -3.14 -12.39 -12.96
N VAL A 143 -3.85 -11.30 -13.24
CA VAL A 143 -3.76 -10.03 -12.50
C VAL A 143 -4.10 -10.23 -11.02
N GLU A 144 -5.21 -10.95 -10.73
CA GLU A 144 -5.64 -11.23 -9.35
C GLU A 144 -4.59 -12.06 -8.59
N THR A 145 -4.01 -13.09 -9.22
CA THR A 145 -3.01 -13.96 -8.60
C THR A 145 -1.75 -13.18 -8.23
N VAL A 146 -1.23 -12.37 -9.15
CA VAL A 146 -0.04 -11.54 -8.89
C VAL A 146 -0.35 -10.48 -7.84
N SER A 147 -1.52 -9.84 -7.91
CA SER A 147 -1.96 -8.85 -6.93
C SER A 147 -2.07 -9.43 -5.53
N ALA A 148 -2.63 -10.63 -5.37
CA ALA A 148 -2.72 -11.31 -4.10
C ALA A 148 -1.33 -11.54 -3.46
N TYR A 149 -0.33 -11.89 -4.29
CA TYR A 149 1.03 -12.05 -3.83
C TYR A 149 1.63 -10.73 -3.32
N PHE A 150 1.69 -9.69 -4.18
CA PHE A 150 2.39 -8.47 -3.79
C PHE A 150 1.67 -7.72 -2.67
N ILE A 151 0.33 -7.72 -2.64
CA ILE A 151 -0.45 -7.14 -1.53
C ILE A 151 -0.12 -7.85 -0.21
N GLY A 152 -0.07 -9.19 -0.21
CA GLY A 152 0.30 -9.97 0.96
C GLY A 152 1.73 -9.71 1.43
N ALA A 153 2.67 -9.58 0.50
CA ALA A 153 4.07 -9.27 0.78
C ALA A 153 4.22 -7.85 1.37
N ILE A 154 3.57 -6.86 0.76
CA ILE A 154 3.58 -5.46 1.22
C ILE A 154 2.97 -5.35 2.63
N ARG A 155 1.82 -5.97 2.88
CA ARG A 155 1.18 -5.97 4.21
C ARG A 155 2.09 -6.58 5.27
N ARG A 156 2.78 -7.67 4.95
CA ARG A 156 3.73 -8.29 5.87
C ARG A 156 4.92 -7.37 6.17
N GLU A 157 5.51 -6.76 5.14
CA GLU A 157 6.63 -5.83 5.29
C GLU A 157 6.25 -4.60 6.13
N THR A 158 5.14 -3.94 5.81
CA THR A 158 4.65 -2.77 6.55
C THR A 158 4.26 -3.12 7.99
N ALA A 159 3.73 -4.32 8.25
CA ALA A 159 3.46 -4.80 9.61
C ALA A 159 4.75 -4.99 10.43
N HIS A 160 5.82 -5.51 9.82
CA HIS A 160 7.13 -5.61 10.47
C HIS A 160 7.70 -4.23 10.82
N LEU A 161 7.70 -3.29 9.87
CA LEU A 161 8.18 -1.93 10.11
C LEU A 161 7.39 -1.21 11.22
N ARG A 162 6.07 -1.38 11.26
CA ARG A 162 5.24 -0.85 12.35
C ARG A 162 5.59 -1.49 13.70
N ALA A 163 5.83 -2.79 13.74
CA ALA A 163 6.23 -3.49 14.96
C ALA A 163 7.60 -3.02 15.46
N GLU A 164 8.56 -2.80 14.56
CA GLU A 164 9.87 -2.24 14.89
C GLU A 164 9.74 -0.82 15.46
N HIS A 165 8.94 0.04 14.83
CA HIS A 165 8.68 1.40 15.34
C HIS A 165 7.98 1.39 16.70
N ALA A 166 7.01 0.50 16.91
CA ALA A 166 6.25 0.44 18.17
C ALA A 166 7.06 -0.11 19.33
N THR A 167 7.99 -1.03 19.07
CA THR A 167 8.80 -1.69 20.12
C THR A 167 10.19 -1.09 20.28
N GLY A 168 10.68 -0.35 19.29
CA GLY A 168 12.08 0.11 19.20
C GLY A 168 13.07 -1.03 18.95
N LEU A 169 12.61 -2.24 18.66
CA LEU A 169 13.45 -3.42 18.41
C LEU A 169 13.49 -3.71 16.92
N SER A 170 14.69 -3.72 16.34
CA SER A 170 14.88 -4.23 14.98
C SER A 170 14.51 -5.73 14.88
N LYS A 171 14.24 -6.23 13.67
CA LYS A 171 14.06 -7.67 13.41
C LYS A 171 15.18 -8.49 14.05
N HIS A 172 16.44 -8.07 13.89
CA HIS A 172 17.61 -8.75 14.43
C HIS A 172 17.63 -8.74 15.97
N ASP A 173 17.27 -7.62 16.63
CA ASP A 173 17.24 -7.54 18.08
C ASP A 173 16.12 -8.40 18.66
N TRP A 174 14.96 -8.43 17.98
CA TRP A 174 13.87 -9.34 18.35
C TRP A 174 14.28 -10.80 18.22
N GLN A 175 14.95 -11.19 17.12
CA GLN A 175 15.47 -12.54 16.91
C GLN A 175 16.50 -12.92 17.98
N ARG A 176 17.41 -12.00 18.31
CA ARG A 176 18.41 -12.21 19.36
C ARG A 176 17.75 -12.43 20.73
N ALA A 177 16.74 -11.65 21.07
CA ALA A 177 16.01 -11.78 22.33
C ALA A 177 15.25 -13.12 22.44
N HIS A 178 14.69 -13.62 21.35
CA HIS A 178 13.88 -14.84 21.31
C HIS A 178 14.68 -16.10 20.94
N GLY A 179 15.91 -15.93 20.46
CA GLY A 179 16.81 -17.02 20.03
C GLY A 179 17.01 -18.12 21.06
N PRO A 180 17.30 -17.81 22.34
CA PRO A 180 17.48 -18.85 23.39
C PRO A 180 16.23 -19.72 23.57
N HIS A 181 15.04 -19.12 23.55
CA HIS A 181 13.79 -19.87 23.63
C HIS A 181 13.60 -20.78 22.40
N MET A 182 13.79 -20.23 21.20
CA MET A 182 13.71 -21.00 19.96
C MET A 182 14.66 -22.18 19.95
N THR A 183 15.94 -21.98 20.32
CA THR A 183 16.95 -23.03 20.41
C THR A 183 16.53 -24.14 21.39
N SER A 184 16.01 -23.76 22.57
CA SER A 184 15.51 -24.73 23.56
C SER A 184 14.36 -25.58 23.01
N MET A 185 13.42 -24.94 22.29
CA MET A 185 12.28 -25.67 21.69
C MET A 185 12.73 -26.60 20.56
N LEU A 186 13.66 -26.17 19.72
CA LEU A 186 14.20 -27.01 18.63
C LEU A 186 15.00 -28.21 19.16
N ALA A 187 15.73 -28.05 20.28
CA ALA A 187 16.49 -29.12 20.92
C ALA A 187 15.60 -30.27 21.43
N THR A 188 14.28 -30.06 21.58
CA THR A 188 13.36 -31.14 21.96
C THR A 188 13.18 -32.22 20.87
N GLY A 189 13.65 -31.97 19.64
CA GLY A 189 13.48 -32.85 18.49
C GLY A 189 12.05 -32.92 17.91
N ARG A 190 11.12 -32.17 18.47
CA ARG A 190 9.71 -32.17 18.04
C ARG A 190 9.47 -31.43 16.71
N PHE A 191 10.42 -30.59 16.27
CA PHE A 191 10.27 -29.67 15.13
C PHE A 191 11.44 -29.81 14.14
N PRO A 192 11.67 -30.99 13.52
CA PRO A 192 12.86 -31.23 12.69
C PRO A 192 12.89 -30.36 11.41
N ALA A 193 11.76 -30.15 10.75
CA ALA A 193 11.69 -29.30 9.56
C ALA A 193 11.94 -27.82 9.89
N LEU A 194 11.41 -27.35 11.03
CA LEU A 194 11.64 -25.97 11.48
C LEU A 194 13.11 -25.78 11.90
N ALA A 195 13.71 -26.78 12.59
CA ALA A 195 15.13 -26.75 12.94
C ALA A 195 16.00 -26.58 11.69
N LYS A 196 15.74 -27.37 10.64
CA LYS A 196 16.44 -27.26 9.37
C LYS A 196 16.26 -25.85 8.76
N ALA A 197 15.04 -25.32 8.72
CA ALA A 197 14.79 -23.98 8.19
C ALA A 197 15.52 -22.87 8.97
N VAL A 198 15.62 -23.01 10.31
CA VAL A 198 16.29 -22.02 11.17
C VAL A 198 17.82 -22.12 11.07
N TYR A 199 18.39 -23.32 10.98
CA TYR A 199 19.85 -23.49 10.98
C TYR A 199 20.48 -23.44 9.58
N ASP A 200 19.77 -23.91 8.54
CA ASP A 200 20.28 -23.99 7.18
C ASP A 200 19.73 -22.87 6.29
N GLY A 201 18.68 -22.17 6.75
CA GLY A 201 18.04 -21.09 6.00
C GLY A 201 18.91 -19.83 5.95
N THR A 202 18.90 -19.16 4.79
CA THR A 202 19.54 -17.84 4.62
C THR A 202 18.54 -16.75 5.00
N ASP A 203 18.96 -15.80 5.82
CA ASP A 203 18.16 -14.60 6.08
C ASP A 203 18.26 -13.66 4.87
N VAL A 204 17.15 -13.49 4.18
CA VAL A 204 17.03 -12.66 2.98
C VAL A 204 16.32 -11.36 3.36
N ASP A 205 16.81 -10.23 2.86
CA ASP A 205 16.16 -8.93 3.07
C ASP A 205 14.77 -8.86 2.39
N ALA A 206 13.97 -7.87 2.80
CA ALA A 206 12.59 -7.76 2.36
C ALA A 206 12.46 -7.49 0.85
N GLU A 207 13.39 -6.73 0.26
CA GLU A 207 13.38 -6.40 -1.15
C GLU A 207 13.69 -7.62 -2.01
N THR A 208 14.77 -8.34 -1.69
CA THR A 208 15.15 -9.59 -2.36
C THR A 208 14.05 -10.66 -2.21
N SER A 209 13.47 -10.79 -1.01
CA SER A 209 12.35 -11.71 -0.77
C SER A 209 11.12 -11.36 -1.60
N PHE A 210 10.78 -10.07 -1.70
CA PHE A 210 9.68 -9.58 -2.52
C PHE A 210 9.91 -9.87 -4.00
N ALA A 211 11.08 -9.48 -4.53
CA ALA A 211 11.42 -9.66 -5.94
C ALA A 211 11.45 -11.15 -6.34
N THR A 212 12.13 -11.99 -5.55
CA THR A 212 12.22 -13.43 -5.83
C THR A 212 10.85 -14.11 -5.83
N GLY A 213 10.02 -13.81 -4.85
CA GLY A 213 8.68 -14.40 -4.79
C GLY A 213 7.76 -13.89 -5.88
N LEU A 214 7.91 -12.62 -6.31
CA LEU A 214 7.19 -12.07 -7.46
C LEU A 214 7.56 -12.83 -8.74
N GLU A 215 8.85 -13.08 -9.00
CA GLU A 215 9.32 -13.85 -10.15
C GLU A 215 8.71 -15.25 -10.18
N TRP A 216 8.66 -15.96 -9.04
CA TRP A 216 8.03 -17.29 -8.99
C TRP A 216 6.54 -17.26 -9.34
N VAL A 217 5.82 -16.23 -8.90
CA VAL A 217 4.40 -16.07 -9.25
C VAL A 217 4.24 -15.76 -10.75
N LEU A 218 5.08 -14.86 -11.30
CA LEU A 218 5.07 -14.51 -12.72
C LEU A 218 5.41 -15.71 -13.59
N ASP A 219 6.36 -16.57 -13.21
CA ASP A 219 6.68 -17.83 -13.89
C ASP A 219 5.48 -18.79 -13.89
N GLY A 220 4.78 -18.89 -12.74
CA GLY A 220 3.56 -19.67 -12.64
C GLY A 220 2.46 -19.18 -13.59
N VAL A 221 2.27 -17.87 -13.67
CA VAL A 221 1.31 -17.22 -14.59
C VAL A 221 1.72 -17.46 -16.05
N ALA A 222 3.00 -17.28 -16.41
CA ALA A 222 3.51 -17.53 -17.76
C ALA A 222 3.19 -18.95 -18.25
N THR A 223 3.32 -19.94 -17.34
CA THR A 223 3.00 -21.34 -17.66
C THR A 223 1.51 -21.54 -18.01
N LYS A 224 0.62 -20.70 -17.44
CA LYS A 224 -0.83 -20.77 -17.73
C LYS A 224 -1.20 -20.02 -19.00
N LEU A 225 -0.59 -18.86 -19.23
CA LEU A 225 -0.80 -18.07 -20.46
C LEU A 225 -0.31 -18.79 -21.71
N ALA A 226 0.76 -19.61 -21.61
CA ALA A 226 1.29 -20.39 -22.73
C ALA A 226 0.43 -21.62 -23.12
N ARG A 227 -0.61 -21.97 -22.33
CA ARG A 227 -1.50 -23.08 -22.66
C ARG A 227 -2.61 -22.59 -23.58
N PRO A 228 -2.87 -23.29 -24.72
CA PRO A 228 -4.03 -22.97 -25.52
C PRO A 228 -5.31 -23.13 -24.70
N PRO A 229 -6.33 -22.30 -24.97
CA PRO A 229 -7.64 -22.47 -24.33
C PRO A 229 -8.18 -23.89 -24.56
N ALA A 230 -8.75 -24.48 -23.53
CA ALA A 230 -9.31 -25.83 -23.55
C ALA A 230 -10.62 -25.87 -24.36
#